data_413a6a6de32436726593e5e337725521
#
_entry.id   413a6a6de32436726593e5e337725521
#
_cell.length_a   1.000
_cell.length_b   1.000
_cell.length_c   1.000
_cell.angle_alpha   90.00
_cell.angle_beta   90.00
_cell.angle_gamma   90.00
#
_symmetry.space_group_name_H-M   'P 1'
#
loop_
_entity.id
_entity.type
_entity.pdbx_description
1 polymer ?
#
loop_
_entity_poly.entity_id
_entity_poly.type
_entity_poly.pdbx_seq_one_letter_code
_entity_poly.pdbx_strand_id
1 'polypeptide(L)'
;MNIFFEYIKYRWNAKELQGIHSPFVFDLMNTGLTKSMSKEDELAVLKFVSSNKDNNSEINISDYGAKSKKLKQKRVIKQVFKTSSSFGKNGRLLFKLCAHFKPKHILELGTSIGMGALYMHLGAPDSNLITIEGCKETYAFAKKN
;
A
#
# COMPACT_ATOMS: atom_id res chain seq x y z
N MET A 1 -24.43 -7.16 -13.85
CA MET A 1 -23.26 -7.20 -14.75
C MET A 1 -22.37 -8.36 -14.30
N ASN A 2 -22.11 -9.34 -15.17
CA ASN A 2 -21.39 -10.55 -14.76
C ASN A 2 -19.88 -10.31 -14.92
N ILE A 3 -19.19 -10.16 -13.77
CA ILE A 3 -17.74 -9.89 -13.68
C ILE A 3 -16.90 -10.89 -14.50
N PHE A 4 -17.38 -12.13 -14.62
CA PHE A 4 -16.70 -13.18 -15.40
C PHE A 4 -16.63 -12.85 -16.90
N PHE A 5 -17.73 -12.39 -17.49
CA PHE A 5 -17.75 -11.99 -18.91
C PHE A 5 -16.90 -10.75 -19.17
N GLU A 6 -16.93 -9.77 -18.26
CA GLU A 6 -16.07 -8.59 -18.38
C GLU A 6 -14.59 -8.94 -18.25
N TYR A 7 -14.24 -9.91 -17.39
CA TYR A 7 -12.87 -10.40 -17.29
C TYR A 7 -12.41 -11.13 -18.57
N ILE A 8 -13.24 -11.97 -19.17
CA ILE A 8 -12.92 -12.63 -20.45
C ILE A 8 -12.73 -11.60 -21.56
N LYS A 9 -13.63 -10.62 -21.67
CA LYS A 9 -13.55 -9.53 -22.64
C LYS A 9 -12.27 -8.71 -22.44
N TYR A 10 -11.91 -8.40 -21.18
CA TYR A 10 -10.65 -7.73 -20.85
C TYR A 10 -9.46 -8.58 -21.31
N ARG A 11 -9.43 -9.87 -20.99
CA ARG A 11 -8.34 -10.77 -21.39
C ARG A 11 -8.17 -10.83 -22.92
N TRP A 12 -9.25 -10.84 -23.65
CA TRP A 12 -9.22 -10.88 -25.13
C TRP A 12 -8.72 -9.58 -25.75
N ASN A 13 -9.02 -8.45 -25.14
CA ASN A 13 -8.58 -7.14 -25.61
C ASN A 13 -7.26 -6.68 -24.99
N ALA A 14 -6.72 -7.42 -24.02
CA ALA A 14 -5.46 -7.09 -23.37
C ALA A 14 -4.29 -7.21 -24.36
N LYS A 15 -3.50 -6.14 -24.47
CA LYS A 15 -2.29 -6.13 -25.28
C LYS A 15 -1.16 -6.80 -24.53
N GLU A 16 -0.37 -7.60 -25.22
CA GLU A 16 0.89 -8.12 -24.71
C GLU A 16 1.94 -6.99 -24.60
N LEU A 17 3.04 -7.27 -23.91
CA LEU A 17 4.12 -6.30 -23.69
C LEU A 17 4.63 -5.70 -25.01
N GLN A 18 4.74 -6.51 -26.08
CA GLN A 18 5.15 -6.06 -27.42
C GLN A 18 4.14 -5.12 -28.10
N GLY A 19 2.88 -5.14 -27.66
CA GLY A 19 1.84 -4.23 -28.15
C GLY A 19 1.78 -2.87 -27.45
N ILE A 20 2.72 -2.59 -26.54
CA ILE A 20 2.80 -1.33 -25.80
C ILE A 20 3.70 -0.37 -26.57
N HIS A 21 3.11 0.70 -27.14
CA HIS A 21 3.85 1.70 -27.91
C HIS A 21 4.43 2.85 -27.07
N SER A 22 4.07 2.95 -25.78
CA SER A 22 4.66 3.95 -24.87
C SER A 22 5.97 3.43 -24.28
N PRO A 23 7.13 4.05 -24.54
CA PRO A 23 8.40 3.65 -23.93
C PRO A 23 8.35 3.68 -22.40
N PHE A 24 7.66 4.66 -21.83
CA PHE A 24 7.47 4.78 -20.38
C PHE A 24 6.71 3.59 -19.81
N VAL A 25 5.57 3.22 -20.42
CA VAL A 25 4.76 2.08 -19.93
C VAL A 25 5.50 0.77 -20.16
N PHE A 26 6.20 0.62 -21.30
CA PHE A 26 7.02 -0.55 -21.59
C PHE A 26 8.13 -0.73 -20.55
N ASP A 27 8.87 0.32 -20.22
CA ASP A 27 9.93 0.27 -19.22
C ASP A 27 9.36 -0.04 -17.83
N LEU A 28 8.26 0.61 -17.41
CA LEU A 28 7.60 0.31 -16.14
C LEU A 28 7.19 -1.16 -16.05
N MET A 29 6.59 -1.72 -17.08
CA MET A 29 6.14 -3.11 -17.10
C MET A 29 7.30 -4.09 -17.11
N ASN A 30 8.34 -3.82 -17.88
CA ASN A 30 9.45 -4.72 -18.11
C ASN A 30 10.51 -4.66 -17.00
N THR A 31 10.78 -3.49 -16.46
CA THR A 31 11.82 -3.28 -15.44
C THR A 31 11.25 -2.89 -14.08
N GLY A 32 10.26 -1.99 -14.05
CA GLY A 32 9.70 -1.48 -12.80
C GLY A 32 8.93 -2.55 -12.02
N LEU A 33 7.96 -3.19 -12.64
CA LEU A 33 7.12 -4.18 -12.00
C LEU A 33 7.80 -5.54 -11.76
N THR A 34 9.01 -5.74 -12.27
CA THR A 34 9.85 -6.94 -12.00
C THR A 34 10.74 -6.78 -10.77
N LYS A 35 10.87 -5.56 -10.22
CA LYS A 35 11.67 -5.32 -9.00
C LYS A 35 11.24 -6.25 -7.87
N SER A 36 12.23 -6.79 -7.14
CA SER A 36 12.04 -7.65 -5.98
C SER A 36 12.55 -6.97 -4.72
N MET A 37 11.95 -7.29 -3.60
CA MET A 37 12.44 -6.88 -2.29
C MET A 37 13.67 -7.71 -1.90
N SER A 38 14.58 -7.13 -1.14
CA SER A 38 15.67 -7.87 -0.50
C SER A 38 15.10 -8.77 0.61
N LYS A 39 15.92 -9.71 1.10
CA LYS A 39 15.53 -10.55 2.25
C LYS A 39 15.33 -9.69 3.51
N GLU A 40 16.14 -8.69 3.69
CA GLU A 40 16.08 -7.72 4.79
C GLU A 40 14.77 -6.92 4.74
N ASP A 41 14.38 -6.44 3.57
CA ASP A 41 13.11 -5.73 3.38
C ASP A 41 11.91 -6.66 3.66
N GLU A 42 11.95 -7.89 3.18
CA GLU A 42 10.89 -8.87 3.46
C GLU A 42 10.78 -9.17 4.96
N LEU A 43 11.91 -9.28 5.68
CA LEU A 43 11.91 -9.45 7.13
C LEU A 43 11.33 -8.24 7.86
N ALA A 44 11.63 -7.00 7.41
CA ALA A 44 11.04 -5.79 7.97
C ALA A 44 9.51 -5.79 7.81
N VAL A 45 9.01 -6.15 6.62
CA VAL A 45 7.58 -6.30 6.36
C VAL A 45 6.96 -7.39 7.24
N LEU A 46 7.61 -8.56 7.36
CA LEU A 46 7.10 -9.67 8.19
C LEU A 46 7.04 -9.28 9.67
N LYS A 47 8.04 -8.55 10.19
CA LYS A 47 8.04 -8.02 11.55
C LYS A 47 6.86 -7.09 11.78
N PHE A 48 6.62 -6.16 10.86
CA PHE A 48 5.46 -5.26 10.92
C PHE A 48 4.14 -6.03 10.90
N VAL A 49 4.01 -7.02 10.02
CA VAL A 49 2.82 -7.89 9.93
C VAL A 49 2.60 -8.63 11.25
N SER A 50 3.62 -9.27 11.80
CA SER A 50 3.50 -10.05 13.05
C SER A 50 3.07 -9.19 14.24
N SER A 51 3.49 -7.93 14.29
CA SER A 51 3.11 -6.98 15.34
C SER A 51 1.65 -6.50 15.24
N ASN A 52 1.06 -6.55 14.05
CA ASN A 52 -0.22 -5.89 13.79
C ASN A 52 -1.38 -6.85 13.44
N LYS A 53 -1.11 -8.00 12.80
CA LYS A 53 -2.15 -8.92 12.32
C LYS A 53 -3.06 -9.49 13.42
N ASP A 54 -2.51 -9.69 14.60
CA ASP A 54 -3.22 -10.26 15.75
C ASP A 54 -3.37 -9.25 16.89
N ASN A 55 -3.06 -7.98 16.66
CA ASN A 55 -3.11 -6.93 17.67
C ASN A 55 -4.55 -6.57 18.01
N ASN A 56 -4.94 -6.82 19.26
CA ASN A 56 -6.29 -6.58 19.78
C ASN A 56 -6.45 -5.19 20.41
N SER A 57 -5.44 -4.33 20.38
CA SER A 57 -5.55 -2.96 20.88
C SER A 57 -6.65 -2.20 20.14
N GLU A 58 -7.41 -1.41 20.86
CA GLU A 58 -8.47 -0.57 20.31
C GLU A 58 -7.98 0.85 20.09
N ILE A 59 -8.43 1.45 19.01
CA ILE A 59 -8.24 2.87 18.69
C ILE A 59 -9.58 3.51 18.36
N ASN A 60 -9.77 4.76 18.75
CA ASN A 60 -10.94 5.55 18.35
C ASN A 60 -10.64 6.24 17.02
N ILE A 61 -11.40 5.93 15.99
CA ILE A 61 -11.21 6.51 14.67
C ILE A 61 -12.15 7.69 14.47
N SER A 62 -11.56 8.86 14.23
CA SER A 62 -12.27 10.03 13.74
C SER A 62 -12.26 9.97 12.20
N ASP A 63 -13.41 9.63 11.60
CA ASP A 63 -13.57 9.55 10.15
C ASP A 63 -13.96 10.92 9.61
N TYR A 64 -13.01 11.61 8.99
CA TYR A 64 -13.22 12.90 8.30
C TYR A 64 -13.59 12.72 6.82
N GLY A 65 -13.63 11.48 6.32
CA GLY A 65 -13.91 11.15 4.93
C GLY A 65 -15.40 10.91 4.63
N ALA A 66 -15.69 9.99 3.75
CA ALA A 66 -17.03 9.71 3.22
C ALA A 66 -18.05 9.14 4.22
N LYS A 67 -17.75 9.14 5.51
CA LYS A 67 -18.59 8.66 6.62
C LYS A 67 -19.23 7.31 6.29
N SER A 68 -18.45 6.25 6.34
CA SER A 68 -18.99 4.90 6.19
C SER A 68 -20.03 4.64 7.28
N LYS A 69 -21.29 4.54 6.90
CA LYS A 69 -22.44 4.25 7.79
C LYS A 69 -22.28 2.94 8.57
N LYS A 70 -21.30 2.09 8.20
CA LYS A 70 -21.08 0.75 8.80
C LYS A 70 -19.90 0.67 9.76
N LEU A 71 -19.07 1.70 9.88
CA LEU A 71 -17.86 1.61 10.68
C LEU A 71 -18.05 2.25 12.05
N LYS A 72 -17.89 1.42 13.10
CA LYS A 72 -17.90 1.87 14.51
C LYS A 72 -16.74 2.85 14.74
N GLN A 73 -16.93 3.82 15.64
CA GLN A 73 -15.87 4.75 16.06
C GLN A 73 -14.67 4.02 16.69
N LYS A 74 -14.90 2.93 17.44
CA LYS A 74 -13.84 2.07 17.97
C LYS A 74 -13.51 0.96 16.98
N ARG A 75 -12.23 0.83 16.65
CA ARG A 75 -11.71 -0.26 15.80
C ARG A 75 -10.54 -0.95 16.46
N VAL A 76 -10.45 -2.26 16.27
CA VAL A 76 -9.32 -3.07 16.73
C VAL A 76 -8.23 -3.02 15.64
N ILE A 77 -6.96 -2.90 16.03
CA ILE A 77 -5.82 -2.78 15.11
C ILE A 77 -5.80 -3.91 14.07
N LYS A 78 -6.03 -5.16 14.47
CA LYS A 78 -6.11 -6.29 13.51
C LYS A 78 -7.16 -6.10 12.42
N GLN A 79 -8.28 -5.41 12.72
CA GLN A 79 -9.30 -5.10 11.72
C GLN A 79 -8.82 -4.00 10.77
N VAL A 80 -8.18 -2.96 11.32
CA VAL A 80 -7.57 -1.89 10.51
C VAL A 80 -6.50 -2.47 9.60
N PHE A 81 -5.64 -3.34 10.13
CA PHE A 81 -4.63 -4.06 9.33
C PHE A 81 -5.26 -4.83 8.17
N LYS A 82 -6.33 -5.58 8.43
CA LYS A 82 -7.01 -6.40 7.42
C LYS A 82 -7.73 -5.59 6.34
N THR A 83 -8.29 -4.43 6.71
CA THR A 83 -9.22 -3.68 5.81
C THR A 83 -8.63 -2.41 5.21
N SER A 84 -7.66 -1.80 5.88
CA SER A 84 -7.17 -0.46 5.53
C SER A 84 -5.65 -0.40 5.33
N SER A 85 -4.96 -1.54 5.36
CA SER A 85 -3.51 -1.55 5.14
C SER A 85 -3.15 -1.95 3.72
N SER A 86 -2.12 -1.33 3.19
CA SER A 86 -1.55 -1.65 1.87
C SER A 86 -0.69 -2.92 1.90
N PHE A 87 -1.21 -4.01 2.52
CA PHE A 87 -0.48 -5.26 2.63
C PHE A 87 -0.55 -6.12 1.35
N GLY A 88 0.41 -7.01 1.17
CA GLY A 88 0.42 -7.99 0.08
C GLY A 88 0.71 -7.36 -1.29
N LYS A 89 -0.14 -7.61 -2.27
CA LYS A 89 0.06 -7.15 -3.66
C LYS A 89 0.15 -5.62 -3.78
N ASN A 90 -0.70 -4.90 -3.05
CA ASN A 90 -0.74 -3.43 -3.09
C ASN A 90 0.54 -2.82 -2.51
N GLY A 91 1.00 -3.31 -1.36
CA GLY A 91 2.25 -2.86 -0.76
C GLY A 91 3.46 -3.17 -1.65
N ARG A 92 3.54 -4.39 -2.19
CA ARG A 92 4.60 -4.76 -3.13
C ARG A 92 4.60 -3.88 -4.40
N LEU A 93 3.42 -3.44 -4.85
CA LEU A 93 3.33 -2.49 -5.96
C LEU A 93 3.90 -1.13 -5.58
N LEU A 94 3.57 -0.59 -4.39
CA LEU A 94 4.16 0.66 -3.89
C LEU A 94 5.69 0.57 -3.80
N PHE A 95 6.21 -0.52 -3.22
CA PHE A 95 7.66 -0.78 -3.21
C PHE A 95 8.26 -0.73 -4.61
N LYS A 96 7.70 -1.49 -5.56
CA LYS A 96 8.20 -1.57 -6.95
C LYS A 96 8.21 -0.22 -7.65
N LEU A 97 7.15 0.57 -7.49
CA LEU A 97 7.07 1.91 -8.06
C LEU A 97 8.16 2.82 -7.47
N CYS A 98 8.31 2.83 -6.14
CA CYS A 98 9.34 3.61 -5.48
C CYS A 98 10.76 3.16 -5.87
N ALA A 99 11.02 1.85 -5.92
CA ALA A 99 12.31 1.30 -6.33
C ALA A 99 12.65 1.57 -7.81
N HIS A 100 11.64 1.71 -8.66
CA HIS A 100 11.82 2.03 -10.07
C HIS A 100 12.07 3.52 -10.29
N PHE A 101 11.16 4.36 -9.79
CA PHE A 101 11.21 5.81 -10.02
C PHE A 101 12.21 6.56 -9.15
N LYS A 102 12.58 6.00 -7.99
CA LYS A 102 13.49 6.62 -7.01
C LYS A 102 13.13 8.11 -6.75
N PRO A 103 11.89 8.39 -6.35
CA PRO A 103 11.45 9.76 -6.17
C PRO A 103 12.26 10.45 -5.07
N LYS A 104 12.56 11.75 -5.24
CA LYS A 104 13.20 12.55 -4.18
C LYS A 104 12.23 12.84 -3.02
N HIS A 105 10.95 13.00 -3.34
CA HIS A 105 9.89 13.30 -2.38
C HIS A 105 8.71 12.39 -2.60
N ILE A 106 8.16 11.87 -1.52
CA ILE A 106 6.94 11.06 -1.50
C ILE A 106 5.95 11.72 -0.56
N LEU A 107 4.72 11.90 -1.01
CA LEU A 107 3.61 12.33 -0.18
C LEU A 107 2.55 11.23 -0.13
N GLU A 108 2.27 10.73 1.08
CA GLU A 108 1.19 9.77 1.32
C GLU A 108 0.03 10.48 2.03
N LEU A 109 -1.17 10.32 1.50
CA LEU A 109 -2.40 10.80 2.11
C LEU A 109 -3.17 9.61 2.70
N GLY A 110 -3.21 9.53 4.04
CA GLY A 110 -3.80 8.41 4.77
C GLY A 110 -2.77 7.38 5.21
N THR A 111 -2.00 7.70 6.23
CA THR A 111 -0.98 6.81 6.82
C THR A 111 -1.55 5.49 7.30
N SER A 112 -2.78 5.52 7.84
CA SER A 112 -3.37 4.39 8.55
C SER A 112 -2.40 3.89 9.64
N ILE A 113 -2.08 2.60 9.66
CA ILE A 113 -1.13 2.03 10.62
C ILE A 113 0.34 2.08 10.15
N GLY A 114 0.63 2.67 8.97
CA GLY A 114 1.98 2.87 8.45
C GLY A 114 2.48 1.83 7.45
N MET A 115 1.67 0.86 7.04
CA MET A 115 2.12 -0.22 6.13
C MET A 115 2.48 0.31 4.73
N GLY A 116 1.73 1.29 4.19
CA GLY A 116 2.04 1.92 2.91
C GLY A 116 3.37 2.67 2.97
N ALA A 117 3.54 3.49 4.01
CA ALA A 117 4.78 4.22 4.28
C ALA A 117 5.99 3.28 4.37
N LEU A 118 5.86 2.14 5.06
CA LEU A 118 6.92 1.14 5.15
C LEU A 118 7.35 0.64 3.75
N TYR A 119 6.41 0.20 2.91
CA TYR A 119 6.75 -0.30 1.58
C TYR A 119 7.37 0.78 0.68
N MET A 120 6.88 2.03 0.77
CA MET A 120 7.45 3.13 -0.01
C MET A 120 8.85 3.50 0.46
N HIS A 121 9.09 3.52 1.78
CA HIS A 121 10.43 3.75 2.34
C HIS A 121 11.41 2.65 1.93
N LEU A 122 11.04 1.38 2.05
CA LEU A 122 11.89 0.26 1.63
C LEU A 122 12.23 0.31 0.12
N GLY A 123 11.28 0.77 -0.72
CA GLY A 123 11.51 0.93 -2.16
C GLY A 123 12.40 2.13 -2.51
N ALA A 124 12.39 3.18 -1.71
CA ALA A 124 13.18 4.39 -1.94
C ALA A 124 13.65 4.99 -0.60
N PRO A 125 14.65 4.37 0.06
CA PRO A 125 15.08 4.75 1.41
C PRO A 125 15.66 6.17 1.51
N ASP A 126 16.21 6.68 0.40
CA ASP A 126 16.77 8.03 0.32
C ASP A 126 15.73 9.13 0.07
N SER A 127 14.47 8.75 -0.12
CA SER A 127 13.37 9.70 -0.36
C SER A 127 12.97 10.43 0.92
N ASN A 128 12.63 11.71 0.77
CA ASN A 128 11.92 12.43 1.82
C ASN A 128 10.43 12.02 1.79
N LEU A 129 10.06 11.06 2.65
CA LEU A 129 8.69 10.57 2.76
C LEU A 129 7.93 11.37 3.82
N ILE A 130 6.87 12.05 3.37
CA ILE A 130 5.90 12.74 4.23
C ILE A 130 4.59 11.97 4.15
N THR A 131 4.07 11.57 5.31
CA THR A 131 2.77 10.90 5.41
C THR A 131 1.82 11.67 6.31
N ILE A 132 0.57 11.79 5.91
CA ILE A 132 -0.46 12.58 6.60
C ILE A 132 -1.60 11.65 7.02
N GLU A 133 -1.94 11.72 8.32
CA GLU A 133 -3.07 10.98 8.89
C GLU A 133 -4.03 11.96 9.59
N GLY A 134 -5.31 11.91 9.23
CA GLY A 134 -6.34 12.78 9.80
C GLY A 134 -6.77 12.37 11.22
N CYS A 135 -6.77 11.07 11.51
CA CYS A 135 -7.17 10.58 12.82
C CYS A 135 -6.00 10.62 13.82
N LYS A 136 -6.13 11.43 14.87
CA LYS A 136 -5.08 11.61 15.90
C LYS A 136 -4.63 10.31 16.56
N GLU A 137 -5.54 9.40 16.86
CA GLU A 137 -5.19 8.13 17.50
C GLU A 137 -4.51 7.16 16.53
N THR A 138 -4.98 7.12 15.28
CA THR A 138 -4.32 6.34 14.22
C THR A 138 -2.92 6.87 13.95
N TYR A 139 -2.75 8.20 13.88
CA TYR A 139 -1.44 8.83 13.78
C TYR A 139 -0.51 8.44 14.94
N ALA A 140 -1.02 8.55 16.19
CA ALA A 140 -0.23 8.22 17.37
C ALA A 140 0.18 6.73 17.40
N PHE A 141 -0.67 5.85 16.88
CA PHE A 141 -0.35 4.43 16.72
C PHE A 141 0.72 4.23 15.64
N ALA A 142 0.53 4.80 14.45
CA ALA A 142 1.49 4.68 13.34
C ALA A 142 2.88 5.20 13.71
N LYS A 143 2.95 6.29 14.49
CA LYS A 143 4.23 6.86 14.95
C LYS A 143 5.03 5.94 15.89
N LYS A 144 4.37 4.98 16.56
CA LYS A 144 5.03 4.02 17.47
C LYS A 144 5.46 2.73 16.75
N ASN A 145 4.95 2.53 15.55
CA ASN A 145 5.16 1.34 14.74
C ASN A 145 6.41 1.46 13.86
#